data_9cff1b904d55da53e0722665eb2db281
#
_entry.id   9cff1b904d55da53e0722665eb2db281
#
_cell.length_a   1.000
_cell.length_b   1.000
_cell.length_c   1.000
_cell.angle_alpha   90.00
_cell.angle_beta   90.00
_cell.angle_gamma   90.00
#
_symmetry.space_group_name_H-M   'P 1'
#
loop_
_entity.id
_entity.type
_entity.pdbx_description
1 polymer ?
#
loop_
_entity_poly.entity_id
_entity_poly.type
_entity_poly.pdbx_seq_one_letter_code
_entity_poly.pdbx_strand_id
1 'polypeptide(L)'
;MVAAFEFATAGRILFGAGTVAQAAAAARAWGRKPVIVCGGDAARARGLELDGVRVAIHGEPTVPAIEEAVREGRAGKCDVVIAIGGGSAIDAGKAIAALIANPGEPLDYLEVVGRGQALTHTPLPFIATPTTAGTGAEVTRNAVLASPAHGVKASLRSPLLLPRLAVIDPELAVSTPPRVTAATGLDALTQLIEPFVSPRANPLTDALCLDGIRRITACLPRAYRNGGGLPARAGKAPAAPYGGMALANAGPGAVDGFSAPVGGQVP
;
A
#
# COMPACT_ATOMS: atom_id res chain seq x y z
N MET A 1 -7.57 -30.60 -12.84
CA MET A 1 -6.60 -30.61 -11.73
C MET A 1 -6.17 -29.18 -11.47
N VAL A 2 -6.02 -28.77 -10.20
CA VAL A 2 -5.49 -27.44 -9.85
C VAL A 2 -3.98 -27.48 -10.09
N ALA A 3 -3.44 -26.49 -10.83
CA ALA A 3 -1.98 -26.35 -11.01
C ALA A 3 -1.32 -25.95 -9.67
N ALA A 4 -0.04 -26.27 -9.51
CA ALA A 4 0.72 -25.82 -8.34
C ALA A 4 0.83 -24.29 -8.36
N PHE A 5 0.64 -23.65 -7.21
CA PHE A 5 0.75 -22.20 -7.05
C PHE A 5 1.36 -21.86 -5.68
N GLU A 6 1.93 -20.67 -5.57
CA GLU A 6 2.38 -20.05 -4.34
C GLU A 6 1.44 -18.88 -4.01
N PHE A 7 1.20 -18.63 -2.72
CA PHE A 7 0.42 -17.49 -2.25
C PHE A 7 1.15 -16.76 -1.13
N ALA A 8 1.47 -15.50 -1.33
CA ALA A 8 2.17 -14.64 -0.37
C ALA A 8 1.38 -13.35 -0.13
N THR A 9 1.36 -12.89 1.12
CA THR A 9 0.70 -11.64 1.52
C THR A 9 1.39 -11.05 2.76
N ALA A 10 0.84 -9.96 3.33
CA ALA A 10 1.33 -9.40 4.60
C ALA A 10 1.39 -10.46 5.70
N GLY A 11 2.41 -10.38 6.56
CA GLY A 11 2.64 -11.36 7.63
C GLY A 11 1.47 -11.49 8.60
N ARG A 12 0.72 -10.39 8.83
CA ARG A 12 -0.50 -10.34 9.63
C ARG A 12 -1.43 -9.25 9.09
N ILE A 13 -2.72 -9.52 9.06
CA ILE A 13 -3.75 -8.55 8.68
C ILE A 13 -4.72 -8.40 9.85
N LEU A 14 -4.90 -7.17 10.32
CA LEU A 14 -5.91 -6.78 11.30
C LEU A 14 -7.00 -5.98 10.57
N PHE A 15 -8.25 -6.39 10.76
CA PHE A 15 -9.39 -5.71 10.17
C PHE A 15 -10.43 -5.37 11.23
N GLY A 16 -10.91 -4.14 11.24
CA GLY A 16 -12.03 -3.72 12.09
C GLY A 16 -11.94 -2.26 12.51
N ALA A 17 -13.07 -1.69 12.91
CA ALA A 17 -13.16 -0.33 13.45
C ALA A 17 -12.33 -0.20 14.75
N GLY A 18 -11.59 0.89 14.90
CA GLY A 18 -10.73 1.16 16.05
C GLY A 18 -9.43 0.35 16.10
N THR A 19 -9.14 -0.50 15.09
CA THR A 19 -7.93 -1.33 15.10
C THR A 19 -6.64 -0.54 14.92
N VAL A 20 -6.71 0.71 14.47
CA VAL A 20 -5.55 1.60 14.28
C VAL A 20 -4.70 1.74 15.55
N ALA A 21 -5.29 1.66 16.75
CA ALA A 21 -4.58 1.68 18.02
C ALA A 21 -3.54 0.54 18.14
N GLN A 22 -3.80 -0.60 17.51
CA GLN A 22 -2.88 -1.73 17.50
C GLN A 22 -1.64 -1.49 16.61
N ALA A 23 -1.73 -0.59 15.62
CA ALA A 23 -0.59 -0.20 14.80
C ALA A 23 0.49 0.49 15.65
N ALA A 24 0.10 1.43 16.51
CA ALA A 24 1.01 2.11 17.43
C ALA A 24 1.62 1.13 18.46
N ALA A 25 0.81 0.22 19.00
CA ALA A 25 1.30 -0.80 19.92
C ALA A 25 2.34 -1.73 19.27
N ALA A 26 2.08 -2.16 18.02
CA ALA A 26 3.02 -2.97 17.25
C ALA A 26 4.32 -2.21 16.95
N ALA A 27 4.24 -0.92 16.59
CA ALA A 27 5.43 -0.09 16.35
C ALA A 27 6.31 -0.02 17.60
N ARG A 28 5.73 0.22 18.78
CA ARG A 28 6.47 0.24 20.06
C ARG A 28 7.07 -1.11 20.43
N ALA A 29 6.41 -2.21 20.05
CA ALA A 29 6.91 -3.57 20.32
C ALA A 29 8.07 -3.98 19.41
N TRP A 30 8.16 -3.41 18.20
CA TRP A 30 9.15 -3.80 17.20
C TRP A 30 10.33 -2.85 17.08
N GLY A 31 10.18 -1.61 17.54
CA GLY A 31 11.23 -0.61 17.49
C GLY A 31 11.02 0.51 18.51
N ARG A 32 12.06 1.33 18.66
CA ARG A 32 12.06 2.48 19.57
C ARG A 32 12.07 3.81 18.84
N LYS A 33 12.48 3.81 17.57
CA LYS A 33 12.67 5.01 16.76
C LYS A 33 11.93 4.85 15.43
N PRO A 34 10.62 5.12 15.39
CA PRO A 34 9.85 4.96 14.19
C PRO A 34 10.10 6.05 13.16
N VAL A 35 10.06 5.67 11.87
CA VAL A 35 9.67 6.59 10.80
C VAL A 35 8.16 6.52 10.65
N ILE A 36 7.50 7.67 10.72
CA ILE A 36 6.05 7.82 10.61
C ILE A 36 5.75 8.49 9.28
N VAL A 37 5.31 7.69 8.31
CA VAL A 37 4.95 8.17 6.98
C VAL A 37 3.47 8.52 6.95
N CYS A 38 3.14 9.76 6.58
CA CYS A 38 1.78 10.25 6.54
C CYS A 38 1.40 10.65 5.13
N GLY A 39 0.20 10.26 4.66
CA GLY A 39 -0.38 10.74 3.42
C GLY A 39 -1.35 11.89 3.67
N GLY A 40 -1.29 12.95 2.85
CA GLY A 40 -2.27 14.02 2.74
C GLY A 40 -2.64 14.75 4.04
N ASP A 41 -3.36 14.08 4.93
CA ASP A 41 -3.78 14.64 6.23
C ASP A 41 -2.91 14.09 7.37
N ALA A 42 -1.91 14.86 7.75
CA ALA A 42 -1.02 14.52 8.87
C ALA A 42 -1.76 14.43 10.23
N ALA A 43 -2.99 14.97 10.34
CA ALA A 43 -3.79 14.86 11.56
C ALA A 43 -4.14 13.41 11.90
N ARG A 44 -4.28 12.55 10.88
CA ARG A 44 -4.54 11.12 11.08
C ARG A 44 -3.42 10.39 11.83
N ALA A 45 -2.17 10.82 11.64
CA ALA A 45 -1.03 10.26 12.35
C ALA A 45 -0.89 10.75 13.79
N ARG A 46 -1.55 11.85 14.17
CA ARG A 46 -1.52 12.35 15.57
C ARG A 46 -2.16 11.34 16.52
N GLY A 47 -3.17 10.60 16.08
CA GLY A 47 -3.82 9.55 16.87
C GLY A 47 -2.92 8.34 17.17
N LEU A 48 -1.77 8.20 16.52
CA LEU A 48 -0.82 7.12 16.81
C LEU A 48 0.02 7.36 18.07
N GLU A 49 0.11 8.61 18.54
CA GLU A 49 0.91 8.99 19.73
C GLU A 49 2.32 8.38 19.71
N LEU A 50 2.98 8.44 18.58
CA LEU A 50 4.35 7.98 18.38
C LEU A 50 5.26 9.19 18.22
N ASP A 51 6.42 9.14 18.89
CA ASP A 51 7.51 10.07 18.68
C ASP A 51 8.54 9.47 17.73
N GLY A 52 8.94 10.22 16.69
CA GLY A 52 9.84 9.72 15.65
C GLY A 52 9.98 10.66 14.45
N VAL A 53 10.75 10.22 13.46
CA VAL A 53 10.94 10.95 12.21
C VAL A 53 9.62 10.95 11.43
N ARG A 54 9.11 12.14 11.06
CA ARG A 54 7.84 12.31 10.35
C ARG A 54 8.09 12.67 8.90
N VAL A 55 7.51 11.88 8.00
CA VAL A 55 7.61 12.06 6.56
C VAL A 55 6.21 12.30 6.00
N ALA A 56 5.97 13.45 5.38
CA ALA A 56 4.70 13.76 4.72
C ALA A 56 4.80 13.49 3.21
N ILE A 57 3.88 12.69 2.68
CA ILE A 57 3.77 12.38 1.25
C ILE A 57 2.58 13.12 0.68
N HIS A 58 2.85 14.04 -0.24
CA HIS A 58 1.84 14.79 -0.98
C HIS A 58 1.82 14.32 -2.44
N GLY A 59 0.73 13.69 -2.85
CA GLY A 59 0.64 13.07 -4.18
C GLY A 59 1.42 11.77 -4.28
N GLU A 60 2.08 11.55 -5.41
CA GLU A 60 2.90 10.36 -5.65
C GLU A 60 4.24 10.46 -4.91
N PRO A 61 4.75 9.36 -4.33
CA PRO A 61 6.07 9.37 -3.70
C PRO A 61 7.15 9.46 -4.78
N THR A 62 7.95 10.52 -4.74
CA THR A 62 9.02 10.75 -5.70
C THR A 62 10.36 10.19 -5.23
N VAL A 63 11.23 9.82 -6.19
CA VAL A 63 12.59 9.37 -5.87
C VAL A 63 13.32 10.34 -4.93
N PRO A 64 13.37 11.67 -5.20
CA PRO A 64 14.03 12.60 -4.27
C PRO A 64 13.41 12.66 -2.87
N ALA A 65 12.08 12.55 -2.76
CA ALA A 65 11.42 12.55 -1.46
C ALA A 65 11.76 11.29 -0.64
N ILE A 66 11.91 10.15 -1.31
CA ILE A 66 12.34 8.91 -0.65
C ILE A 66 13.80 8.98 -0.23
N GLU A 67 14.69 9.52 -1.06
CA GLU A 67 16.11 9.75 -0.70
C GLU A 67 16.25 10.59 0.56
N GLU A 68 15.51 11.69 0.63
CA GLU A 68 15.47 12.56 1.81
C GLU A 68 15.01 11.79 3.06
N ALA A 69 13.88 11.12 2.96
CA ALA A 69 13.30 10.36 4.07
C ALA A 69 14.23 9.23 4.56
N VAL A 70 14.91 8.55 3.64
CA VAL A 70 15.90 7.50 3.97
C VAL A 70 17.10 8.10 4.69
N ARG A 71 17.59 9.27 4.23
CA ARG A 71 18.70 9.99 4.88
C ARG A 71 18.34 10.37 6.32
N GLU A 72 17.16 10.94 6.52
CA GLU A 72 16.65 11.29 7.84
C GLU A 72 16.46 10.06 8.74
N GLY A 73 15.89 8.99 8.19
CA GLY A 73 15.69 7.74 8.92
C GLY A 73 17.00 7.09 9.36
N ARG A 74 18.02 7.10 8.49
CA ARG A 74 19.38 6.62 8.83
C ARG A 74 20.04 7.49 9.87
N ALA A 75 19.97 8.82 9.73
CA ALA A 75 20.54 9.78 10.72
C ALA A 75 19.85 9.62 12.09
N GLY A 76 18.52 9.42 12.11
CA GLY A 76 17.74 9.15 13.32
C GLY A 76 17.97 7.76 13.92
N LYS A 77 18.68 6.86 13.21
CA LYS A 77 18.84 5.43 13.57
C LYS A 77 17.48 4.77 13.79
N CYS A 78 16.57 5.02 12.86
CA CYS A 78 15.22 4.47 12.90
C CYS A 78 15.26 2.94 12.71
N ASP A 79 14.37 2.24 13.42
CA ASP A 79 14.35 0.78 13.53
C ASP A 79 12.98 0.13 13.21
N VAL A 80 11.97 0.95 12.95
CA VAL A 80 10.62 0.52 12.51
C VAL A 80 10.02 1.60 11.62
N VAL A 81 9.18 1.22 10.66
CA VAL A 81 8.43 2.14 9.80
C VAL A 81 6.94 1.88 9.93
N ILE A 82 6.16 2.94 10.10
CA ILE A 82 4.70 2.90 10.05
C ILE A 82 4.21 3.91 9.02
N ALA A 83 3.34 3.48 8.11
CA ALA A 83 2.68 4.36 7.16
C ALA A 83 1.18 4.41 7.41
N ILE A 84 0.63 5.65 7.47
CA ILE A 84 -0.79 5.91 7.57
C ILE A 84 -1.22 6.85 6.44
N GLY A 85 -1.99 6.34 5.50
CA GLY A 85 -2.38 7.10 4.31
C GLY A 85 -2.93 6.24 3.19
N GLY A 86 -3.06 6.81 2.01
CA GLY A 86 -3.40 6.08 0.78
C GLY A 86 -2.23 5.25 0.24
N GLY A 87 -2.40 4.66 -0.94
CA GLY A 87 -1.38 3.84 -1.60
C GLY A 87 -0.02 4.51 -1.68
N SER A 88 0.03 5.80 -2.01
CA SER A 88 1.27 6.59 -2.09
C SER A 88 2.07 6.60 -0.77
N ALA A 89 1.39 6.77 0.37
CA ALA A 89 2.05 6.74 1.68
C ALA A 89 2.51 5.32 2.05
N ILE A 90 1.73 4.30 1.70
CA ILE A 90 2.09 2.90 1.93
C ILE A 90 3.31 2.52 1.10
N ASP A 91 3.35 2.89 -0.18
CA ASP A 91 4.47 2.62 -1.07
C ASP A 91 5.73 3.37 -0.63
N ALA A 92 5.60 4.65 -0.22
CA ALA A 92 6.70 5.38 0.41
C ALA A 92 7.24 4.66 1.64
N GLY A 93 6.35 4.19 2.54
CA GLY A 93 6.73 3.46 3.74
C GLY A 93 7.50 2.17 3.45
N LYS A 94 7.07 1.40 2.43
CA LYS A 94 7.79 0.20 1.98
C LYS A 94 9.18 0.53 1.46
N ALA A 95 9.28 1.55 0.58
CA ALA A 95 10.55 1.98 0.01
C ALA A 95 11.50 2.48 1.11
N ILE A 96 11.03 3.31 2.03
CA ILE A 96 11.81 3.82 3.16
C ILE A 96 12.30 2.66 4.05
N ALA A 97 11.42 1.73 4.41
CA ALA A 97 11.78 0.57 5.23
C ALA A 97 12.87 -0.28 4.57
N ALA A 98 12.76 -0.50 3.26
CA ALA A 98 13.73 -1.24 2.48
C ALA A 98 15.07 -0.52 2.40
N LEU A 99 15.05 0.76 2.04
CA LEU A 99 16.25 1.52 1.72
C LEU A 99 17.03 1.98 2.97
N ILE A 100 16.40 2.11 4.13
CA ILE A 100 17.14 2.32 5.38
C ILE A 100 18.05 1.11 5.68
N ALA A 101 17.57 -0.09 5.45
CA ALA A 101 18.29 -1.34 5.71
C ALA A 101 19.26 -1.77 4.61
N ASN A 102 19.06 -1.28 3.38
CA ASN A 102 19.88 -1.65 2.22
C ASN A 102 20.74 -0.47 1.77
N PRO A 103 22.00 -0.69 1.36
CA PRO A 103 22.90 0.36 0.87
C PRO A 103 22.41 0.92 -0.48
N GLY A 104 22.95 2.08 -0.88
CA GLY A 104 22.63 2.68 -2.17
C GLY A 104 21.43 3.60 -2.14
N GLU A 105 20.93 3.90 -3.32
CA GLU A 105 19.87 4.89 -3.61
C GLU A 105 18.65 4.22 -4.24
N PRO A 106 17.47 4.87 -4.26
CA PRO A 106 16.25 4.28 -4.85
C PRO A 106 16.43 3.78 -6.29
N LEU A 107 17.19 4.52 -7.13
CA LEU A 107 17.45 4.14 -8.52
C LEU A 107 18.26 2.84 -8.66
N ASP A 108 18.99 2.42 -7.65
CA ASP A 108 19.67 1.12 -7.70
C ASP A 108 18.67 -0.04 -7.72
N TYR A 109 17.49 0.14 -7.13
CA TYR A 109 16.48 -0.90 -6.92
C TYR A 109 15.25 -0.78 -7.82
N LEU A 110 15.01 0.39 -8.42
CA LEU A 110 13.87 0.58 -9.30
C LEU A 110 14.01 -0.19 -10.60
N GLU A 111 12.89 -0.79 -11.03
CA GLU A 111 12.73 -1.37 -12.37
C GLU A 111 12.73 -0.25 -13.44
N VAL A 112 12.90 -0.60 -14.70
CA VAL A 112 12.77 0.25 -15.90
C VAL A 112 13.81 1.36 -16.00
N VAL A 113 13.86 2.30 -15.06
CA VAL A 113 14.76 3.47 -15.08
C VAL A 113 15.95 3.33 -14.15
N GLY A 114 15.94 2.33 -13.30
CA GLY A 114 17.00 2.03 -12.37
C GLY A 114 17.78 0.77 -12.76
N ARG A 115 18.57 0.27 -11.81
CA ARG A 115 19.39 -0.92 -12.01
C ARG A 115 18.66 -2.23 -11.72
N GLY A 116 17.48 -2.18 -11.08
CA GLY A 116 16.68 -3.34 -10.71
C GLY A 116 17.40 -4.32 -9.77
N GLN A 117 18.29 -3.83 -8.91
CA GLN A 117 19.04 -4.68 -7.99
C GLN A 117 18.11 -5.33 -6.96
N ALA A 118 18.44 -6.55 -6.57
CA ALA A 118 17.71 -7.21 -5.49
C ALA A 118 18.09 -6.61 -4.12
N LEU A 119 17.10 -6.54 -3.21
CA LEU A 119 17.38 -6.23 -1.81
C LEU A 119 18.23 -7.36 -1.19
N THR A 120 19.32 -7.01 -0.53
CA THR A 120 20.24 -7.94 0.12
C THR A 120 20.02 -8.09 1.62
N HIS A 121 19.38 -7.11 2.22
CA HIS A 121 19.03 -7.09 3.65
C HIS A 121 17.51 -7.03 3.83
N THR A 122 17.02 -7.68 4.88
CA THR A 122 15.61 -7.58 5.27
C THR A 122 15.26 -6.14 5.61
N PRO A 123 14.20 -5.56 5.02
CA PRO A 123 13.69 -4.24 5.37
C PRO A 123 13.41 -4.09 6.88
N LEU A 124 13.41 -2.87 7.36
CA LEU A 124 12.90 -2.58 8.71
C LEU A 124 11.47 -3.12 8.86
N PRO A 125 11.04 -3.54 10.07
CA PRO A 125 9.66 -3.92 10.31
C PRO A 125 8.72 -2.82 9.81
N PHE A 126 7.79 -3.19 8.92
CA PHE A 126 6.88 -2.24 8.30
C PHE A 126 5.42 -2.54 8.67
N ILE A 127 4.72 -1.46 9.08
CA ILE A 127 3.29 -1.46 9.42
C ILE A 127 2.57 -0.58 8.42
N ALA A 128 1.63 -1.16 7.70
CA ALA A 128 0.80 -0.47 6.71
C ALA A 128 -0.59 -0.21 7.28
N THR A 129 -1.02 1.05 7.30
CA THR A 129 -2.33 1.47 7.80
C THR A 129 -3.04 2.32 6.73
N PRO A 130 -3.75 1.67 5.78
CA PRO A 130 -4.40 2.37 4.68
C PRO A 130 -5.59 3.22 5.16
N THR A 131 -5.72 4.42 4.60
CA THR A 131 -6.87 5.31 4.81
C THR A 131 -7.81 5.38 3.62
N THR A 132 -7.48 4.67 2.55
CA THR A 132 -8.31 4.47 1.36
C THR A 132 -8.48 2.98 1.11
N ALA A 133 -9.54 2.57 0.44
CA ALA A 133 -9.75 1.20 0.03
C ALA A 133 -9.77 1.15 -1.51
N GLY A 134 -8.59 1.01 -2.10
CA GLY A 134 -8.33 1.01 -3.55
C GLY A 134 -7.18 0.06 -3.90
N THR A 135 -5.96 0.55 -3.87
CA THR A 135 -4.76 -0.11 -4.36
C THR A 135 -4.40 -1.45 -3.70
N GLY A 136 -4.85 -1.70 -2.46
CA GLY A 136 -4.40 -2.87 -1.70
C GLY A 136 -2.89 -2.90 -1.43
N ALA A 137 -2.22 -1.74 -1.47
CA ALA A 137 -0.77 -1.64 -1.30
C ALA A 137 -0.29 -2.25 0.02
N GLU A 138 -1.12 -2.32 1.04
CA GLU A 138 -0.84 -2.90 2.35
C GLU A 138 -0.62 -4.42 2.32
N VAL A 139 -0.88 -5.08 1.20
CA VAL A 139 -0.71 -6.53 1.03
C VAL A 139 0.08 -6.91 -0.23
N THR A 140 0.68 -5.93 -0.91
CA THR A 140 1.50 -6.16 -2.12
C THR A 140 2.99 -6.08 -1.83
N ARG A 141 3.80 -6.66 -2.74
CA ARG A 141 5.27 -6.78 -2.65
C ARG A 141 6.04 -5.79 -3.51
N ASN A 142 5.41 -4.67 -3.88
CA ASN A 142 6.01 -3.59 -4.65
C ASN A 142 5.76 -2.24 -4.00
N ALA A 143 6.58 -1.27 -4.33
CA ALA A 143 6.43 0.13 -4.04
C ALA A 143 6.60 0.92 -5.33
N VAL A 144 5.60 1.70 -5.73
CA VAL A 144 5.62 2.51 -6.94
C VAL A 144 6.13 3.90 -6.59
N LEU A 145 7.20 4.32 -7.25
CA LEU A 145 7.80 5.64 -7.09
C LEU A 145 7.75 6.42 -8.41
N ALA A 146 7.45 7.69 -8.34
CA ALA A 146 7.60 8.59 -9.47
C ALA A 146 9.07 9.01 -9.60
N SER A 147 9.59 8.94 -10.82
CA SER A 147 10.90 9.50 -11.17
C SER A 147 10.71 10.71 -12.08
N PRO A 148 10.63 11.95 -11.52
CA PRO A 148 10.42 13.15 -12.33
C PRO A 148 11.52 13.37 -13.36
N ALA A 149 12.77 13.01 -13.02
CA ALA A 149 13.91 13.13 -13.93
C ALA A 149 13.77 12.26 -15.19
N HIS A 150 12.98 11.18 -15.13
CA HIS A 150 12.77 10.27 -16.25
C HIS A 150 11.33 10.33 -16.81
N GLY A 151 10.42 11.12 -16.20
CA GLY A 151 9.03 11.24 -16.62
C GLY A 151 8.22 9.92 -16.51
N VAL A 152 8.56 9.07 -15.55
CA VAL A 152 7.93 7.75 -15.39
C VAL A 152 7.62 7.41 -13.94
N LYS A 153 6.69 6.46 -13.75
CA LYS A 153 6.51 5.73 -12.49
C LYS A 153 7.15 4.35 -12.63
N ALA A 154 7.97 3.97 -11.66
CA ALA A 154 8.66 2.69 -11.64
C ALA A 154 8.49 1.98 -10.30
N SER A 155 8.51 0.66 -10.32
CA SER A 155 8.37 -0.14 -9.11
C SER A 155 9.73 -0.55 -8.55
N LEU A 156 9.85 -0.48 -7.23
CA LEU A 156 10.76 -1.32 -6.46
C LEU A 156 9.96 -2.57 -6.09
N ARG A 157 10.46 -3.74 -6.49
CA ARG A 157 9.73 -5.01 -6.31
C ARG A 157 10.59 -6.04 -5.60
N SER A 158 10.09 -6.60 -4.51
CA SER A 158 10.76 -7.67 -3.78
C SER A 158 9.75 -8.41 -2.89
N PRO A 159 9.85 -9.73 -2.73
CA PRO A 159 9.09 -10.47 -1.72
C PRO A 159 9.26 -9.90 -0.30
N LEU A 160 10.42 -9.28 -0.03
CA LEU A 160 10.75 -8.68 1.25
C LEU A 160 9.95 -7.40 1.57
N LEU A 161 9.25 -6.81 0.59
CA LEU A 161 8.43 -5.61 0.77
C LEU A 161 7.02 -5.90 1.33
N LEU A 162 6.66 -7.17 1.49
CA LEU A 162 5.38 -7.49 2.14
C LEU A 162 5.38 -6.93 3.56
N PRO A 163 4.36 -6.10 3.93
CA PRO A 163 4.27 -5.56 5.28
C PRO A 163 4.25 -6.67 6.34
N ARG A 164 4.94 -6.45 7.43
CA ARG A 164 4.87 -7.34 8.58
C ARG A 164 3.49 -7.30 9.24
N LEU A 165 2.80 -6.14 9.17
CA LEU A 165 1.44 -5.94 9.65
C LEU A 165 0.69 -4.97 8.72
N ALA A 166 -0.49 -5.37 8.27
CA ALA A 166 -1.49 -4.50 7.67
C ALA A 166 -2.63 -4.26 8.65
N VAL A 167 -2.95 -2.99 8.94
CA VAL A 167 -4.06 -2.60 9.84
C VAL A 167 -5.11 -1.88 9.04
N ILE A 168 -6.21 -2.53 8.79
CA ILE A 168 -7.30 -2.04 7.93
C ILE A 168 -8.46 -1.60 8.82
N ASP A 169 -8.46 -0.31 9.15
CA ASP A 169 -9.47 0.33 9.96
C ASP A 169 -10.43 1.14 9.09
N PRO A 170 -11.70 0.71 8.92
CA PRO A 170 -12.67 1.41 8.10
C PRO A 170 -12.98 2.84 8.57
N GLU A 171 -12.76 3.17 9.84
CA GLU A 171 -12.98 4.52 10.37
C GLU A 171 -12.02 5.53 9.74
N LEU A 172 -10.80 5.12 9.38
CA LEU A 172 -9.84 5.97 8.70
C LEU A 172 -10.29 6.41 7.30
N ALA A 173 -11.21 5.66 6.71
CA ALA A 173 -11.76 5.98 5.38
C ALA A 173 -13.01 6.86 5.43
N VAL A 174 -13.61 7.14 6.61
CA VAL A 174 -14.85 7.89 6.74
C VAL A 174 -14.72 9.32 6.19
N SER A 175 -13.60 9.98 6.42
CA SER A 175 -13.30 11.33 5.92
C SER A 175 -12.87 11.40 4.45
N THR A 176 -12.79 10.25 3.75
CA THR A 176 -12.39 10.23 2.34
C THR A 176 -13.45 10.89 1.46
N PRO A 177 -13.07 11.92 0.64
CA PRO A 177 -14.02 12.62 -0.22
C PRO A 177 -14.71 11.68 -1.23
N PRO A 178 -15.95 12.02 -1.69
CA PRO A 178 -16.67 11.17 -2.63
C PRO A 178 -15.90 10.86 -3.91
N ARG A 179 -15.21 11.84 -4.50
CA ARG A 179 -14.38 11.63 -5.70
C ARG A 179 -13.29 10.58 -5.47
N VAL A 180 -12.58 10.66 -4.35
CA VAL A 180 -11.53 9.69 -3.99
C VAL A 180 -12.16 8.33 -3.67
N THR A 181 -13.32 8.31 -3.01
CA THR A 181 -14.08 7.08 -2.74
C THR A 181 -14.46 6.35 -4.02
N ALA A 182 -14.94 7.07 -5.04
CA ALA A 182 -15.27 6.49 -6.34
C ALA A 182 -14.03 5.96 -7.06
N ALA A 183 -12.99 6.79 -7.20
CA ALA A 183 -11.76 6.43 -7.90
C ALA A 183 -11.10 5.18 -7.27
N THR A 184 -10.89 5.20 -5.96
CA THR A 184 -10.29 4.06 -5.26
C THR A 184 -11.19 2.82 -5.23
N GLY A 185 -12.52 3.01 -5.26
CA GLY A 185 -13.46 1.89 -5.34
C GLY A 185 -13.42 1.21 -6.71
N LEU A 186 -13.34 1.98 -7.80
CA LEU A 186 -13.20 1.45 -9.15
C LEU A 186 -11.82 0.80 -9.36
N ASP A 187 -10.77 1.39 -8.79
CA ASP A 187 -9.44 0.81 -8.76
C ASP A 187 -9.46 -0.58 -8.09
N ALA A 188 -10.03 -0.71 -6.89
CA ALA A 188 -10.20 -2.00 -6.23
C ALA A 188 -11.01 -3.00 -7.08
N LEU A 189 -12.06 -2.54 -7.77
CA LEU A 189 -12.86 -3.40 -8.65
C LEU A 189 -12.03 -3.92 -9.84
N THR A 190 -11.25 -3.05 -10.47
CA THR A 190 -10.34 -3.43 -11.56
C THR A 190 -9.32 -4.47 -11.08
N GLN A 191 -8.69 -4.23 -9.93
CA GLN A 191 -7.71 -5.12 -9.31
C GLN A 191 -8.32 -6.47 -8.81
N LEU A 192 -9.63 -6.59 -8.77
CA LEU A 192 -10.32 -7.86 -8.53
C LEU A 192 -10.66 -8.58 -9.83
N ILE A 193 -11.03 -7.85 -10.89
CA ILE A 193 -11.42 -8.42 -12.18
C ILE A 193 -10.19 -8.96 -12.93
N GLU A 194 -9.11 -8.18 -13.01
CA GLU A 194 -7.93 -8.56 -13.78
C GLU A 194 -7.25 -9.85 -13.29
N PRO A 195 -6.97 -10.04 -12.00
CA PRO A 195 -6.44 -11.30 -11.50
C PRO A 195 -7.42 -12.48 -11.67
N PHE A 196 -8.73 -12.22 -11.59
CA PHE A 196 -9.75 -13.26 -11.76
C PHE A 196 -9.75 -13.86 -13.17
N VAL A 197 -9.46 -13.04 -14.18
CA VAL A 197 -9.37 -13.50 -15.60
C VAL A 197 -7.93 -13.79 -16.02
N SER A 198 -6.97 -13.73 -15.10
CA SER A 198 -5.56 -14.00 -15.38
C SER A 198 -5.32 -15.48 -15.71
N PRO A 199 -4.41 -15.79 -16.63
CA PRO A 199 -3.98 -17.19 -16.85
C PRO A 199 -3.26 -17.79 -15.63
N ARG A 200 -2.87 -16.97 -14.63
CA ARG A 200 -2.27 -17.37 -13.35
C ARG A 200 -3.30 -17.41 -12.21
N ALA A 201 -4.59 -17.23 -12.50
CA ALA A 201 -5.63 -17.35 -11.50
C ALA A 201 -5.59 -18.73 -10.81
N ASN A 202 -5.92 -18.76 -9.54
CA ASN A 202 -5.91 -19.96 -8.72
C ASN A 202 -7.06 -19.90 -7.70
N PRO A 203 -7.44 -21.03 -7.08
CA PRO A 203 -8.61 -21.08 -6.20
C PRO A 203 -8.62 -20.07 -5.05
N LEU A 204 -7.44 -19.67 -4.52
CA LEU A 204 -7.37 -18.66 -3.47
C LEU A 204 -7.64 -17.26 -4.03
N THR A 205 -7.01 -16.91 -5.17
CA THR A 205 -7.23 -15.61 -5.80
C THR A 205 -8.67 -15.49 -6.31
N ASP A 206 -9.23 -16.55 -6.86
CA ASP A 206 -10.62 -16.57 -7.34
C ASP A 206 -11.63 -16.33 -6.22
N ALA A 207 -11.45 -16.99 -5.08
CA ALA A 207 -12.31 -16.80 -3.91
C ALA A 207 -12.27 -15.36 -3.39
N LEU A 208 -11.07 -14.76 -3.32
CA LEU A 208 -10.89 -13.37 -2.91
C LEU A 208 -11.53 -12.40 -3.91
N CYS A 209 -11.31 -12.63 -5.21
CA CYS A 209 -11.87 -11.79 -6.28
C CYS A 209 -13.40 -11.82 -6.26
N LEU A 210 -14.02 -12.99 -6.20
CA LEU A 210 -15.48 -13.12 -6.19
C LEU A 210 -16.13 -12.44 -4.98
N ASP A 211 -15.58 -12.63 -3.77
CA ASP A 211 -16.13 -11.96 -2.58
C ASP A 211 -15.87 -10.45 -2.64
N GLY A 212 -14.67 -10.04 -3.08
CA GLY A 212 -14.33 -8.63 -3.26
C GLY A 212 -15.25 -7.91 -4.25
N ILE A 213 -15.53 -8.50 -5.41
CA ILE A 213 -16.46 -7.96 -6.41
C ILE A 213 -17.87 -7.80 -5.82
N ARG A 214 -18.38 -8.81 -5.10
CA ARG A 214 -19.69 -8.72 -4.43
C ARG A 214 -19.74 -7.57 -3.43
N ARG A 215 -18.71 -7.41 -2.61
CA ARG A 215 -18.62 -6.34 -1.61
C ARG A 215 -18.55 -4.97 -2.25
N ILE A 216 -17.67 -4.77 -3.22
CA ILE A 216 -17.47 -3.47 -3.83
C ILE A 216 -18.72 -3.00 -4.57
N THR A 217 -19.36 -3.89 -5.33
CA THR A 217 -20.58 -3.57 -6.09
C THR A 217 -21.76 -3.23 -5.16
N ALA A 218 -21.90 -3.94 -4.05
CA ALA A 218 -22.96 -3.68 -3.07
C ALA A 218 -22.73 -2.40 -2.24
N CYS A 219 -21.49 -2.09 -1.88
CA CYS A 219 -21.18 -1.07 -0.88
C CYS A 219 -20.66 0.25 -1.48
N LEU A 220 -19.97 0.24 -2.62
CA LEU A 220 -19.39 1.45 -3.21
C LEU A 220 -20.43 2.54 -3.51
N PRO A 221 -21.59 2.24 -4.12
CA PRO A 221 -22.60 3.28 -4.38
C PRO A 221 -23.12 3.95 -3.09
N ARG A 222 -23.22 3.18 -2.00
CA ARG A 222 -23.65 3.70 -0.68
C ARG A 222 -22.54 4.54 -0.05
N ALA A 223 -21.29 4.07 -0.07
CA ALA A 223 -20.14 4.80 0.46
C ALA A 223 -19.87 6.10 -0.32
N TYR A 224 -20.18 6.14 -1.61
CA TYR A 224 -20.10 7.36 -2.43
C TYR A 224 -21.16 8.39 -2.05
N ARG A 225 -22.44 7.96 -1.91
CA ARG A 225 -23.57 8.85 -1.62
C ARG A 225 -23.57 9.33 -0.17
N ASN A 226 -23.15 8.48 0.77
CA ASN A 226 -23.07 8.78 2.19
C ASN A 226 -21.70 8.41 2.73
N GLY A 227 -20.75 9.32 2.57
CA GLY A 227 -19.35 9.12 2.98
C GLY A 227 -19.15 8.86 4.47
N GLY A 228 -20.01 9.40 5.33
CA GLY A 228 -19.97 9.18 6.79
C GLY A 228 -20.54 7.83 7.25
N GLY A 229 -21.14 7.06 6.34
CA GLY A 229 -21.76 5.77 6.65
C GLY A 229 -20.73 4.66 6.90
N LEU A 230 -20.30 4.44 8.14
CA LEU A 230 -19.33 3.41 8.53
C LEU A 230 -19.70 2.00 8.03
N PRO A 231 -20.98 1.54 8.06
CA PRO A 231 -21.31 0.20 7.52
C PRO A 231 -20.96 0.02 6.05
N ALA A 232 -21.18 1.03 5.20
CA ALA A 232 -20.83 0.96 3.79
C ALA A 232 -19.29 1.01 3.57
N ARG A 233 -18.60 1.80 4.38
CA ARG A 233 -17.13 1.84 4.39
C ARG A 233 -16.54 0.50 4.83
N ALA A 234 -17.01 -0.05 5.94
CA ALA A 234 -16.57 -1.35 6.45
C ALA A 234 -16.90 -2.49 5.47
N GLY A 235 -18.09 -2.44 4.83
CA GLY A 235 -18.49 -3.46 3.85
C GLY A 235 -17.60 -3.49 2.61
N LYS A 236 -17.18 -2.32 2.10
CA LYS A 236 -16.28 -2.25 0.93
C LYS A 236 -14.80 -2.43 1.26
N ALA A 237 -14.37 -2.14 2.50
CA ALA A 237 -12.95 -2.09 2.86
C ALA A 237 -12.18 -3.38 2.55
N PRO A 238 -12.73 -4.60 2.72
CA PRO A 238 -12.02 -5.84 2.37
C PRO A 238 -11.70 -5.98 0.88
N ALA A 239 -12.43 -5.29 -0.01
CA ALA A 239 -12.22 -5.41 -1.45
C ALA A 239 -10.82 -4.98 -1.88
N ALA A 240 -10.24 -3.94 -1.25
CA ALA A 240 -8.90 -3.47 -1.56
C ALA A 240 -7.80 -4.49 -1.23
N PRO A 241 -7.69 -5.01 0.01
CA PRO A 241 -6.70 -6.04 0.30
C PRO A 241 -6.94 -7.33 -0.49
N TYR A 242 -8.19 -7.69 -0.79
CA TYR A 242 -8.48 -8.87 -1.64
C TYR A 242 -7.93 -8.67 -3.05
N GLY A 243 -8.16 -7.49 -3.66
CA GLY A 243 -7.59 -7.13 -4.95
C GLY A 243 -6.06 -7.12 -4.92
N GLY A 244 -5.46 -6.48 -3.92
CA GLY A 244 -4.00 -6.45 -3.75
C GLY A 244 -3.38 -7.83 -3.57
N MET A 245 -4.01 -8.72 -2.78
CA MET A 245 -3.58 -10.11 -2.64
C MET A 245 -3.71 -10.88 -3.96
N ALA A 246 -4.84 -10.73 -4.67
CA ALA A 246 -5.05 -11.39 -5.94
C ALA A 246 -4.03 -10.90 -6.99
N LEU A 247 -3.83 -9.58 -7.10
CA LEU A 247 -2.86 -8.96 -7.98
C LEU A 247 -1.43 -9.46 -7.70
N ALA A 248 -1.01 -9.51 -6.45
CA ALA A 248 0.32 -9.95 -6.06
C ALA A 248 0.60 -11.41 -6.42
N ASN A 249 -0.43 -12.28 -6.50
CA ASN A 249 -0.30 -13.71 -6.67
C ASN A 249 -0.73 -14.23 -8.06
N ALA A 250 -1.68 -13.56 -8.73
CA ALA A 250 -2.11 -13.90 -10.09
C ALA A 250 -1.65 -12.87 -11.15
N GLY A 251 -1.08 -11.75 -10.71
CA GLY A 251 -0.53 -10.69 -11.55
C GLY A 251 -1.58 -9.73 -12.11
N PRO A 252 -1.11 -8.57 -12.60
CA PRO A 252 -1.95 -7.56 -13.24
C PRO A 252 -2.40 -7.99 -14.63
N GLY A 253 -3.45 -7.37 -15.12
CA GLY A 253 -3.89 -7.41 -16.49
C GLY A 253 -3.48 -6.17 -17.29
N ALA A 254 -4.21 -5.87 -18.36
CA ALA A 254 -3.88 -4.79 -19.28
C ALA A 254 -4.10 -3.39 -18.68
N VAL A 255 -5.14 -3.20 -17.87
CA VAL A 255 -5.46 -1.88 -17.29
C VAL A 255 -4.37 -1.43 -16.33
N ASP A 256 -3.98 -2.30 -15.40
CA ASP A 256 -2.87 -2.04 -14.48
C ASP A 256 -1.53 -1.91 -15.23
N GLY A 257 -1.33 -2.68 -16.31
CA GLY A 257 -0.15 -2.58 -17.16
C GLY A 257 0.00 -1.22 -17.85
N PHE A 258 -1.11 -0.57 -18.21
CA PHE A 258 -1.12 0.77 -18.82
C PHE A 258 -1.11 1.90 -17.80
N SER A 259 -1.54 1.66 -16.56
CA SER A 259 -1.71 2.71 -15.55
C SER A 259 -0.38 3.41 -15.20
N ALA A 260 0.71 2.67 -15.08
CA ALA A 260 2.02 3.24 -14.75
C ALA A 260 2.61 4.12 -15.88
N PRO A 261 2.67 3.67 -17.16
CA PRO A 261 3.09 4.52 -18.27
C PRO A 261 2.23 5.78 -18.43
N VAL A 262 0.90 5.64 -18.39
CA VAL A 262 -0.02 6.78 -18.53
C VAL A 262 0.14 7.74 -17.36
N GLY A 263 0.15 7.25 -16.13
CA GLY A 263 0.31 8.08 -14.92
C GLY A 263 1.68 8.74 -14.77
N GLY A 264 2.69 8.31 -15.53
CA GLY A 264 3.98 8.98 -15.62
C GLY A 264 3.99 10.16 -16.61
N GLN A 265 3.04 10.18 -17.56
CA GLN A 265 2.96 11.19 -18.63
C GLN A 265 1.87 12.24 -18.37
N VAL A 266 0.87 11.92 -17.57
CA VAL A 266 -0.27 12.79 -17.28
C VAL A 266 -0.22 13.21 -15.81
N PRO A 267 -0.21 14.52 -15.51
CA PRO A 267 -0.15 15.04 -14.15
C PRO A 267 -1.41 14.77 -13.32
#